data_43dc0161b834a671a2ad7b5ac99bb294
#
_entry.id   43dc0161b834a671a2ad7b5ac99bb294
#
_cell.length_a   1.000
_cell.length_b   1.000
_cell.length_c   1.000
_cell.angle_alpha   90.00
_cell.angle_beta   90.00
_cell.angle_gamma   90.00
#
_symmetry.space_group_name_H-M   'P 1'
#
loop_
_entity.id
_entity.type
_entity.pdbx_description
1 polymer ?
#
loop_
_entity_poly.entity_id
_entity_poly.type
_entity_poly.pdbx_seq_one_letter_code
_entity_poly.pdbx_strand_id
1 'polypeptide(L)'
;SRTSLLGNTLSLAGICMLVFLLICYYPIRNLLEHKIQKPALFKQGLIIVQIFIGSLFFITSIGLFRQLHFILSKDKGIDYERVIQVDLGYDTSFQTDLSVLKPEMANHPYVEEVTYTCGNAPIFTEQGDWYGSFYSYFCFDPNEAEPNSYSPVIVADKDFFSFFKLQLKAGSWPTDATPYIYMVNETCLQTLGYTDLLERPIYIKGQASQARVCGVIKDYLYAPMQYPILPLFFTTYENPMVKDFERPYLIYVRYAKGHKKEVLEHLHEITSHIQNDNVNRSKMFTELSDLIDRFNRPEKVIFTIFSILSLVCILISTFGIYSLVSLATEQRRKEIAIRKVNGATFY
;
A
#
# COMPACT_ATOMS: atom_id res chain seq x y z
N SER A 1 -2.80 2.47 -17.32
CA SER A 1 -3.67 3.37 -18.09
C SER A 1 -5.14 3.08 -17.76
N ARG A 2 -5.94 4.13 -17.45
CA ARG A 2 -7.38 4.01 -17.14
C ARG A 2 -8.18 3.30 -18.24
N THR A 3 -7.75 3.38 -19.48
CA THR A 3 -8.39 2.74 -20.64
C THR A 3 -8.25 1.22 -20.65
N SER A 4 -7.15 0.66 -20.17
CA SER A 4 -6.96 -0.80 -20.08
C SER A 4 -7.79 -1.44 -18.95
N LEU A 5 -7.97 -0.75 -17.84
CA LEU A 5 -8.81 -1.20 -16.73
C LEU A 5 -10.30 -1.22 -17.12
N LEU A 6 -10.78 -0.17 -17.78
CA LEU A 6 -12.15 -0.11 -18.32
C LEU A 6 -12.39 -1.19 -19.38
N GLY A 7 -11.42 -1.46 -20.25
CA GLY A 7 -11.50 -2.54 -21.23
C GLY A 7 -11.61 -3.92 -20.58
N ASN A 8 -10.81 -4.19 -19.55
CA ASN A 8 -10.85 -5.47 -18.83
C ASN A 8 -12.13 -5.65 -18.02
N THR A 9 -12.67 -4.60 -17.39
CA THR A 9 -13.96 -4.70 -16.67
C THR A 9 -15.14 -4.90 -17.60
N LEU A 10 -15.15 -4.23 -18.76
CA LEU A 10 -16.17 -4.42 -19.78
C LEU A 10 -16.12 -5.83 -20.40
N SER A 11 -14.92 -6.38 -20.66
CA SER A 11 -14.77 -7.75 -21.17
C SER A 11 -15.22 -8.79 -20.13
N LEU A 12 -14.91 -8.60 -18.85
CA LEU A 12 -15.35 -9.48 -17.76
C LEU A 12 -16.88 -9.44 -17.62
N ALA A 13 -17.48 -8.25 -17.63
CA ALA A 13 -18.94 -8.09 -17.61
C ALA A 13 -19.60 -8.75 -18.82
N GLY A 14 -19.02 -8.63 -20.02
CA GLY A 14 -19.47 -9.29 -21.23
C GLY A 14 -19.43 -10.82 -21.13
N ILE A 15 -18.35 -11.37 -20.58
CA ILE A 15 -18.22 -12.82 -20.35
C ILE A 15 -19.27 -13.30 -19.33
N CYS A 16 -19.45 -12.59 -18.22
CA CYS A 16 -20.48 -12.92 -17.23
C CYS A 16 -21.89 -12.87 -17.82
N MET A 17 -22.20 -11.88 -18.65
CA MET A 17 -23.48 -11.75 -19.32
C MET A 17 -23.69 -12.88 -20.32
N LEU A 18 -22.67 -13.28 -21.06
CA LEU A 18 -22.71 -14.38 -22.02
C LEU A 18 -22.94 -15.72 -21.32
N VAL A 19 -22.26 -15.98 -20.23
CA VAL A 19 -22.45 -17.16 -19.38
C VAL A 19 -23.86 -17.18 -18.78
N PHE A 20 -24.37 -16.05 -18.32
CA PHE A 20 -25.74 -15.92 -17.81
C PHE A 20 -26.78 -16.24 -18.91
N LEU A 21 -26.62 -15.70 -20.12
CA LEU A 21 -27.49 -15.98 -21.26
C LEU A 21 -27.47 -17.46 -21.65
N LEU A 22 -26.29 -18.11 -21.63
CA LEU A 22 -26.17 -19.55 -21.91
C LEU A 22 -26.87 -20.40 -20.84
N ILE A 23 -26.75 -20.03 -19.57
CA ILE A 23 -27.43 -20.71 -18.46
C ILE A 23 -28.95 -20.53 -18.56
N CYS A 24 -29.41 -19.33 -18.93
CA CYS A 24 -30.85 -19.06 -19.11
C CYS A 24 -31.42 -19.65 -20.39
N TYR A 25 -30.63 -19.78 -21.46
CA TYR A 25 -31.09 -20.28 -22.75
C TYR A 25 -31.62 -21.72 -22.67
N TYR A 26 -30.90 -22.61 -21.97
CA TYR A 26 -31.28 -24.01 -21.87
C TYR A 26 -32.65 -24.24 -21.17
N PRO A 27 -32.96 -23.66 -20.01
CA PRO A 27 -34.28 -23.81 -19.41
C PRO A 27 -35.39 -23.12 -20.20
N ILE A 28 -35.12 -21.97 -20.83
CA ILE A 28 -36.11 -21.28 -21.69
C ILE A 28 -36.45 -22.14 -22.92
N ARG A 29 -35.47 -22.70 -23.58
CA ARG A 29 -35.68 -23.59 -24.72
C ARG A 29 -36.49 -24.84 -24.36
N ASN A 30 -36.15 -25.49 -23.22
CA ASN A 30 -36.88 -26.68 -22.75
C ASN A 30 -38.29 -26.36 -22.29
N LEU A 31 -38.58 -25.15 -21.81
CA LEU A 31 -39.93 -24.68 -21.53
C LEU A 31 -40.75 -24.50 -22.81
N LEU A 32 -40.13 -24.01 -23.87
CA LEU A 32 -40.78 -23.80 -25.18
C LEU A 32 -41.03 -25.13 -25.93
N GLU A 33 -40.13 -26.12 -25.77
CA GLU A 33 -40.24 -27.40 -26.49
C GLU A 33 -41.11 -28.46 -25.75
N HIS A 34 -41.78 -28.14 -24.65
CA HIS A 34 -42.67 -29.06 -23.86
C HIS A 34 -42.06 -30.41 -23.50
N LYS A 35 -40.74 -30.59 -23.54
CA LYS A 35 -40.03 -31.84 -23.26
C LYS A 35 -39.57 -31.99 -21.82
N ILE A 36 -40.44 -31.75 -20.82
CA ILE A 36 -40.04 -31.80 -19.42
C ILE A 36 -40.36 -33.18 -18.84
N GLN A 37 -39.43 -34.12 -18.92
CA GLN A 37 -39.51 -35.36 -18.13
C GLN A 37 -38.59 -35.45 -16.94
N LYS A 38 -37.54 -34.56 -16.74
CA LYS A 38 -36.72 -34.56 -15.57
C LYS A 38 -36.24 -33.16 -15.14
N PRO A 39 -37.11 -32.21 -14.72
CA PRO A 39 -36.69 -30.88 -14.33
C PRO A 39 -35.95 -30.83 -12.97
N ALA A 40 -36.13 -31.87 -12.15
CA ALA A 40 -35.55 -31.89 -10.79
C ALA A 40 -34.04 -32.04 -10.80
N LEU A 41 -33.45 -32.90 -11.63
CA LEU A 41 -32.01 -33.14 -11.70
C LEU A 41 -31.23 -31.92 -12.18
N PHE A 42 -31.76 -31.21 -13.20
CA PHE A 42 -31.14 -30.01 -13.72
C PHE A 42 -31.12 -28.86 -12.66
N LYS A 43 -32.27 -28.66 -11.99
CA LYS A 43 -32.39 -27.67 -10.92
C LYS A 43 -31.44 -27.99 -9.76
N GLN A 44 -31.34 -29.26 -9.35
CA GLN A 44 -30.41 -29.69 -8.30
C GLN A 44 -28.96 -29.46 -8.72
N GLY A 45 -28.57 -29.78 -9.95
CA GLY A 45 -27.24 -29.53 -10.48
C GLY A 45 -26.87 -28.03 -10.44
N LEU A 46 -27.82 -27.17 -10.89
CA LEU A 46 -27.61 -25.72 -10.87
C LEU A 46 -27.37 -25.19 -9.45
N ILE A 47 -28.11 -25.66 -8.45
CA ILE A 47 -27.95 -25.26 -7.06
C ILE A 47 -26.62 -25.73 -6.48
N ILE A 48 -26.20 -26.96 -6.80
CA ILE A 48 -24.89 -27.48 -6.38
C ILE A 48 -23.78 -26.58 -6.91
N VAL A 49 -23.80 -26.23 -8.19
CA VAL A 49 -22.82 -25.30 -8.80
C VAL A 49 -22.87 -23.93 -8.13
N GLN A 50 -24.05 -23.43 -7.83
CA GLN A 50 -24.22 -22.14 -7.18
C GLN A 50 -23.69 -22.11 -5.75
N ILE A 51 -23.96 -23.18 -4.97
CA ILE A 51 -23.42 -23.35 -3.62
C ILE A 51 -21.90 -23.44 -3.68
N PHE A 52 -21.35 -24.18 -4.65
CA PHE A 52 -19.91 -24.31 -4.84
C PHE A 52 -19.25 -22.94 -5.14
N ILE A 53 -19.80 -22.19 -6.08
CA ILE A 53 -19.31 -20.84 -6.41
C ILE A 53 -19.43 -19.91 -5.20
N GLY A 54 -20.57 -19.92 -4.50
CA GLY A 54 -20.78 -19.13 -3.31
C GLY A 54 -19.80 -19.45 -2.19
N SER A 55 -19.52 -20.74 -1.94
CA SER A 55 -18.53 -21.16 -0.95
C SER A 55 -17.10 -20.75 -1.33
N LEU A 56 -16.76 -20.80 -2.63
CA LEU A 56 -15.48 -20.32 -3.14
C LEU A 56 -15.28 -18.82 -2.87
N PHE A 57 -16.28 -17.99 -3.20
CA PHE A 57 -16.22 -16.56 -2.90
C PHE A 57 -16.15 -16.28 -1.40
N PHE A 58 -16.88 -17.03 -0.59
CA PHE A 58 -16.88 -16.86 0.85
C PHE A 58 -15.50 -17.18 1.47
N ILE A 59 -14.89 -18.32 1.08
CA ILE A 59 -13.56 -18.70 1.54
C ILE A 59 -12.52 -17.66 1.09
N THR A 60 -12.59 -17.21 -0.15
CA THR A 60 -11.71 -16.16 -0.68
C THR A 60 -11.86 -14.84 0.10
N SER A 61 -13.11 -14.45 0.42
CA SER A 61 -13.37 -13.24 1.22
C SER A 61 -12.77 -13.32 2.62
N ILE A 62 -12.83 -14.49 3.26
CA ILE A 62 -12.18 -14.70 4.57
C ILE A 62 -10.66 -14.59 4.45
N GLY A 63 -10.07 -15.17 3.40
CA GLY A 63 -8.64 -15.07 3.13
C GLY A 63 -8.19 -13.61 2.95
N LEU A 64 -8.89 -12.87 2.10
CA LEU A 64 -8.64 -11.45 1.84
C LEU A 64 -8.84 -10.59 3.09
N PHE A 65 -9.86 -10.87 3.91
CA PHE A 65 -10.07 -10.19 5.18
C PHE A 65 -8.88 -10.37 6.13
N ARG A 66 -8.41 -11.61 6.29
CA ARG A 66 -7.24 -11.90 7.12
C ARG A 66 -5.98 -11.21 6.61
N GLN A 67 -5.77 -11.23 5.29
CA GLN A 67 -4.63 -10.56 4.66
C GLN A 67 -4.70 -9.05 4.86
N LEU A 68 -5.85 -8.44 4.61
CA LEU A 68 -6.05 -7.00 4.81
C LEU A 68 -5.87 -6.60 6.28
N HIS A 69 -6.43 -7.38 7.21
CA HIS A 69 -6.27 -7.15 8.63
C HIS A 69 -4.78 -7.23 9.04
N PHE A 70 -4.05 -8.23 8.55
CA PHE A 70 -2.61 -8.36 8.79
C PHE A 70 -1.84 -7.14 8.28
N ILE A 71 -2.11 -6.68 7.04
CA ILE A 71 -1.45 -5.52 6.44
C ILE A 71 -1.72 -4.25 7.27
N LEU A 72 -2.97 -4.05 7.68
CA LEU A 72 -3.37 -2.85 8.44
C LEU A 72 -2.87 -2.85 9.89
N SER A 73 -2.79 -4.02 10.52
CA SER A 73 -2.37 -4.18 11.92
C SER A 73 -0.86 -4.30 12.10
N LYS A 74 -0.11 -4.59 11.04
CA LYS A 74 1.34 -4.74 11.13
C LYS A 74 1.99 -3.40 11.47
N ASP A 75 2.84 -3.43 12.49
CA ASP A 75 3.73 -2.30 12.79
C ASP A 75 4.61 -2.00 11.57
N LYS A 76 4.57 -0.76 11.12
CA LYS A 76 5.33 -0.31 9.95
C LYS A 76 6.77 0.08 10.30
N GLY A 77 7.12 0.09 11.58
CA GLY A 77 8.44 0.49 12.06
C GLY A 77 8.75 1.99 11.91
N ILE A 78 7.72 2.81 11.67
CA ILE A 78 7.81 4.24 11.44
C ILE A 78 6.57 4.94 12.00
N ASP A 79 6.75 6.07 12.68
CA ASP A 79 5.66 6.93 13.17
C ASP A 79 5.30 7.98 12.11
N TYR A 80 4.20 7.77 11.42
CA TYR A 80 3.67 8.64 10.37
C TYR A 80 2.37 9.35 10.77
N GLU A 81 1.89 9.11 11.98
CA GLU A 81 0.63 9.70 12.44
C GLU A 81 0.77 11.21 12.65
N ARG A 82 -0.26 11.95 12.25
CA ARG A 82 -0.30 13.40 12.41
C ARG A 82 0.86 14.14 11.73
N VAL A 83 1.32 13.64 10.59
CA VAL A 83 2.40 14.24 9.82
C VAL A 83 1.87 14.76 8.50
N ILE A 84 2.07 16.06 8.25
CA ILE A 84 1.81 16.70 6.96
C ILE A 84 3.14 16.78 6.21
N GLN A 85 3.16 16.23 5.00
CA GLN A 85 4.23 16.42 4.04
C GLN A 85 3.94 17.69 3.25
N VAL A 86 4.90 18.60 3.22
CA VAL A 86 4.90 19.81 2.40
C VAL A 86 5.89 19.59 1.26
N ASP A 87 5.39 19.53 0.04
CA ASP A 87 6.18 19.35 -1.17
C ASP A 87 6.42 20.72 -1.84
N LEU A 88 7.66 21.21 -1.77
CA LEU A 88 8.09 22.48 -2.36
C LEU A 88 8.47 22.32 -3.83
N GLY A 89 8.44 21.11 -4.36
CA GLY A 89 8.87 20.77 -5.72
C GLY A 89 10.37 20.74 -5.90
N TYR A 90 10.83 19.77 -6.66
CA TYR A 90 12.24 19.70 -7.05
C TYR A 90 12.52 20.74 -8.12
N ASP A 91 13.19 21.83 -7.73
CA ASP A 91 13.62 22.88 -8.66
C ASP A 91 15.03 23.34 -8.28
N THR A 92 15.97 23.14 -9.17
CA THR A 92 17.37 23.54 -8.97
C THR A 92 17.56 25.08 -8.98
N SER A 93 16.60 25.81 -9.54
CA SER A 93 16.62 27.28 -9.57
C SER A 93 16.09 27.92 -8.29
N PHE A 94 15.30 27.15 -7.52
CA PHE A 94 14.67 27.62 -6.30
C PHE A 94 15.54 27.30 -5.08
N GLN A 95 16.20 28.30 -4.54
CA GLN A 95 16.96 28.17 -3.30
C GLN A 95 16.08 28.50 -2.10
N THR A 96 15.40 27.51 -1.58
CA THR A 96 14.70 27.65 -0.29
C THR A 96 15.74 27.60 0.82
N ASP A 97 15.87 28.69 1.56
CA ASP A 97 16.71 28.69 2.75
C ASP A 97 15.98 27.97 3.91
N LEU A 98 16.29 26.70 4.07
CA LEU A 98 15.70 25.87 5.13
C LEU A 98 16.11 26.34 6.54
N SER A 99 17.20 27.09 6.67
CA SER A 99 17.59 27.66 7.95
C SER A 99 16.58 28.69 8.45
N VAL A 100 15.83 29.30 7.51
CA VAL A 100 14.72 30.22 7.81
C VAL A 100 13.38 29.48 7.85
N LEU A 101 13.12 28.65 6.82
CA LEU A 101 11.80 28.03 6.64
C LEU A 101 11.46 27.01 7.72
N LYS A 102 12.41 26.14 8.14
CA LYS A 102 12.18 25.16 9.19
C LYS A 102 11.81 25.81 10.54
N PRO A 103 12.53 26.81 11.05
CA PRO A 103 12.14 27.53 12.27
C PRO A 103 10.80 28.26 12.14
N GLU A 104 10.51 28.86 10.97
CA GLU A 104 9.25 29.55 10.71
C GLU A 104 8.06 28.59 10.77
N MET A 105 8.14 27.45 10.12
CA MET A 105 7.12 26.39 10.20
C MET A 105 6.97 25.83 11.61
N ALA A 106 8.05 25.73 12.37
CA ALA A 106 8.04 25.28 13.76
C ALA A 106 7.45 26.31 14.73
N ASN A 107 7.38 27.59 14.34
CA ASN A 107 6.93 28.68 15.20
C ASN A 107 5.41 28.78 15.29
N HIS A 108 4.75 27.66 15.62
CA HIS A 108 3.31 27.60 15.84
C HIS A 108 3.01 26.69 17.05
N PRO A 109 2.10 27.09 17.97
CA PRO A 109 1.88 26.36 19.23
C PRO A 109 1.39 24.92 19.05
N TYR A 110 0.85 24.60 17.90
CA TYR A 110 0.33 23.26 17.57
C TYR A 110 1.25 22.48 16.61
N VAL A 111 2.43 22.98 16.31
CA VAL A 111 3.50 22.23 15.63
C VAL A 111 4.39 21.60 16.68
N GLU A 112 4.49 20.27 16.67
CA GLU A 112 5.31 19.52 17.63
C GLU A 112 6.75 19.40 17.14
N GLU A 113 6.95 19.03 15.87
CA GLU A 113 8.26 18.77 15.28
C GLU A 113 8.26 19.08 13.78
N VAL A 114 9.41 19.45 13.23
CA VAL A 114 9.63 19.67 11.79
C VAL A 114 10.94 19.03 11.36
N THR A 115 10.91 18.29 10.26
CA THR A 115 12.09 17.71 9.61
C THR A 115 11.98 17.80 8.09
N TYR A 116 13.07 17.49 7.38
CA TYR A 116 13.07 17.55 5.91
C TYR A 116 13.92 16.45 5.27
N THR A 117 13.68 16.21 3.98
CA THR A 117 14.48 15.34 3.13
C THR A 117 14.74 15.97 1.77
N CYS A 118 15.81 15.53 1.12
CA CYS A 118 16.15 15.94 -0.24
C CYS A 118 15.50 15.06 -1.32
N GLY A 119 14.64 14.11 -0.94
CA GLY A 119 14.01 13.19 -1.89
C GLY A 119 12.83 12.46 -1.28
N ASN A 120 12.21 11.60 -2.06
CA ASN A 120 11.05 10.82 -1.67
C ASN A 120 11.39 9.82 -0.56
N ALA A 121 11.23 10.25 0.68
CA ALA A 121 11.37 9.49 1.91
C ALA A 121 10.50 10.13 2.99
N PRO A 122 10.06 9.44 4.01
CA PRO A 122 10.32 8.03 4.34
C PRO A 122 9.40 7.05 3.61
N ILE A 123 8.41 7.54 2.87
CA ILE A 123 7.37 6.70 2.25
C ILE A 123 7.45 6.83 0.73
N PHE A 124 7.43 5.69 0.06
CA PHE A 124 7.39 5.59 -1.39
C PHE A 124 6.10 6.21 -1.95
N THR A 125 6.20 7.02 -2.99
CA THR A 125 5.04 7.58 -3.69
C THR A 125 4.70 6.75 -4.93
N GLU A 126 3.39 6.53 -5.18
CA GLU A 126 2.88 5.65 -6.26
C GLU A 126 3.21 6.11 -7.69
N GLN A 127 3.77 7.29 -7.88
CA GLN A 127 3.90 7.91 -9.21
C GLN A 127 5.11 7.41 -10.01
N GLY A 128 5.75 6.33 -9.59
CA GLY A 128 6.94 5.80 -10.26
C GLY A 128 8.19 6.65 -10.05
N ASP A 129 8.10 7.59 -9.13
CA ASP A 129 9.20 8.44 -8.74
C ASP A 129 10.25 7.64 -8.00
N TRP A 130 11.49 8.09 -8.12
CA TRP A 130 12.62 7.48 -7.45
C TRP A 130 12.41 7.55 -5.94
N TYR A 131 12.65 6.43 -5.26
CA TYR A 131 12.66 6.40 -3.80
C TYR A 131 14.04 6.88 -3.31
N GLY A 132 14.04 7.79 -2.34
CA GLY A 132 15.26 8.42 -1.84
C GLY A 132 15.63 9.70 -2.61
N SER A 133 16.78 10.25 -2.31
CA SER A 133 17.29 11.49 -2.93
C SER A 133 17.98 11.21 -4.25
N PHE A 134 18.84 10.19 -4.26
CA PHE A 134 19.52 9.70 -5.44
C PHE A 134 19.89 8.23 -5.29
N TYR A 135 20.39 7.63 -6.36
CA TYR A 135 20.95 6.28 -6.35
C TYR A 135 22.44 6.32 -6.55
N SER A 136 23.19 5.48 -5.83
CA SER A 136 24.63 5.38 -5.98
C SER A 136 25.11 3.95 -5.93
N TYR A 137 26.30 3.77 -6.47
CA TYR A 137 27.03 2.50 -6.38
C TYR A 137 27.94 2.51 -5.17
N PHE A 138 27.78 1.52 -4.32
CA PHE A 138 28.58 1.34 -3.10
C PHE A 138 29.46 0.12 -3.24
N CYS A 139 30.74 0.28 -2.89
CA CYS A 139 31.73 -0.79 -2.76
C CYS A 139 32.25 -0.82 -1.35
N PHE A 140 32.56 -2.00 -0.83
CA PHE A 140 33.15 -2.19 0.48
C PHE A 140 34.62 -2.63 0.40
N ASP A 141 35.08 -3.02 -0.79
CA ASP A 141 36.47 -3.26 -1.13
C ASP A 141 36.84 -2.39 -2.35
N PRO A 142 37.85 -1.52 -2.26
CA PRO A 142 38.27 -0.67 -3.39
C PRO A 142 38.81 -1.44 -4.58
N ASN A 143 39.18 -2.72 -4.39
CA ASN A 143 39.71 -3.58 -5.46
C ASN A 143 38.62 -4.39 -6.18
N GLU A 144 37.35 -4.27 -5.73
CA GLU A 144 36.26 -4.93 -6.44
C GLU A 144 36.00 -4.27 -7.80
N ALA A 145 36.04 -5.10 -8.85
CA ALA A 145 35.85 -4.64 -10.22
C ALA A 145 34.44 -4.12 -10.47
N GLU A 146 33.47 -4.63 -9.72
CA GLU A 146 32.06 -4.25 -9.82
C GLU A 146 31.51 -3.79 -8.46
N PRO A 147 30.68 -2.72 -8.45
CA PRO A 147 30.07 -2.24 -7.22
C PRO A 147 29.09 -3.27 -6.65
N ASN A 148 29.14 -3.51 -5.36
CA ASN A 148 28.34 -4.53 -4.66
C ASN A 148 26.87 -4.16 -4.58
N SER A 149 26.52 -2.89 -4.68
CA SER A 149 25.14 -2.44 -4.54
C SER A 149 24.90 -1.14 -5.30
N TYR A 150 23.84 -1.13 -6.10
CA TYR A 150 23.23 0.09 -6.62
C TYR A 150 21.98 0.35 -5.81
N SER A 151 22.05 1.29 -4.89
CA SER A 151 21.07 1.46 -3.83
C SER A 151 20.61 2.92 -3.71
N PRO A 152 19.36 3.15 -3.30
CA PRO A 152 18.87 4.47 -3.00
C PRO A 152 19.56 5.05 -1.77
N VAL A 153 19.87 6.33 -1.84
CA VAL A 153 20.38 7.13 -0.75
C VAL A 153 19.30 8.11 -0.30
N ILE A 154 19.04 8.16 0.97
CA ILE A 154 18.13 9.11 1.59
C ILE A 154 18.98 10.17 2.27
N VAL A 155 18.90 11.40 1.78
CA VAL A 155 19.51 12.57 2.40
C VAL A 155 18.46 13.26 3.23
N ALA A 156 18.67 13.30 4.53
CA ALA A 156 17.70 13.81 5.48
C ALA A 156 18.32 14.79 6.49
N ASP A 157 17.46 15.50 7.16
CA ASP A 157 17.81 16.27 8.34
C ASP A 157 18.28 15.33 9.47
N LYS A 158 19.12 15.83 10.35
CA LYS A 158 19.58 15.08 11.54
C LYS A 158 18.43 14.64 12.45
N ASP A 159 17.37 15.45 12.52
CA ASP A 159 16.20 15.17 13.34
C ASP A 159 15.25 14.12 12.70
N PHE A 160 15.49 13.73 11.45
CA PHE A 160 14.64 12.80 10.69
C PHE A 160 14.41 11.46 11.40
N PHE A 161 15.47 10.90 11.97
CA PHE A 161 15.40 9.57 12.59
C PHE A 161 14.57 9.60 13.89
N SER A 162 14.73 10.64 14.71
CA SER A 162 13.92 10.84 15.92
C SER A 162 12.49 11.23 15.60
N PHE A 163 12.30 12.10 14.62
CA PHE A 163 10.98 12.53 14.13
C PHE A 163 10.12 11.33 13.74
N PHE A 164 10.65 10.42 12.94
CA PHE A 164 9.94 9.23 12.50
C PHE A 164 10.05 8.04 13.45
N LYS A 165 10.69 8.21 14.60
CA LYS A 165 10.93 7.17 15.63
C LYS A 165 11.54 5.90 15.06
N LEU A 166 12.44 6.04 14.09
CA LEU A 166 13.15 4.91 13.50
C LEU A 166 13.98 4.21 14.59
N GLN A 167 14.08 2.89 14.51
CA GLN A 167 14.73 2.10 15.53
C GLN A 167 16.18 1.77 15.12
N LEU A 168 17.12 2.14 15.95
CA LEU A 168 18.52 1.73 15.80
C LEU A 168 18.69 0.27 16.21
N LYS A 169 19.32 -0.53 15.36
CA LYS A 169 19.66 -1.93 15.66
C LYS A 169 21.08 -2.06 16.24
N ALA A 170 22.02 -1.31 15.67
CA ALA A 170 23.41 -1.32 16.07
C ALA A 170 24.10 0.01 15.74
N GLY A 171 25.18 0.34 16.42
CA GLY A 171 25.95 1.56 16.19
C GLY A 171 25.37 2.79 16.88
N SER A 172 25.50 3.95 16.27
CA SER A 172 25.06 5.25 16.79
C SER A 172 24.34 6.07 15.73
N TRP A 173 23.53 7.03 16.18
CA TRP A 173 22.96 8.05 15.28
C TRP A 173 24.06 8.98 14.76
N PRO A 174 23.92 9.53 13.54
CA PRO A 174 24.88 10.49 13.01
C PRO A 174 24.92 11.75 13.89
N THR A 175 26.11 12.28 14.07
CA THR A 175 26.34 13.52 14.81
C THR A 175 27.05 14.56 13.93
N ASP A 176 26.90 15.85 14.26
CA ASP A 176 27.51 16.95 13.49
C ASP A 176 29.05 16.86 13.47
N ALA A 177 29.66 16.10 14.39
CA ALA A 177 31.10 15.98 14.52
C ALA A 177 31.75 15.01 13.51
N THR A 178 30.96 14.26 12.76
CA THR A 178 31.47 13.20 11.87
C THR A 178 30.97 13.38 10.44
N PRO A 179 31.70 14.14 9.61
CA PRO A 179 31.40 14.22 8.18
C PRO A 179 31.64 12.86 7.49
N TYR A 180 31.00 12.65 6.36
CA TYR A 180 31.13 11.43 5.53
C TYR A 180 30.56 10.15 6.18
N ILE A 181 29.46 10.28 6.92
CA ILE A 181 28.82 9.16 7.60
C ILE A 181 27.57 8.73 6.87
N TYR A 182 27.38 7.41 6.80
CA TYR A 182 26.17 6.76 6.34
C TYR A 182 25.60 5.83 7.41
N MET A 183 24.30 5.69 7.38
CA MET A 183 23.58 4.62 8.06
C MET A 183 23.01 3.67 7.00
N VAL A 184 22.79 2.43 7.37
CA VAL A 184 22.21 1.42 6.49
C VAL A 184 21.02 0.73 7.17
N ASN A 185 20.13 0.13 6.40
CA ASN A 185 19.07 -0.69 6.98
C ASN A 185 19.51 -2.17 7.11
N GLU A 186 18.70 -2.98 7.82
CA GLU A 186 18.98 -4.42 8.03
C GLU A 186 19.10 -5.18 6.73
N THR A 187 18.22 -4.89 5.76
CA THR A 187 18.24 -5.51 4.42
C THR A 187 19.57 -5.27 3.71
N CYS A 188 20.22 -4.12 3.92
CA CYS A 188 21.54 -3.85 3.35
C CYS A 188 22.58 -4.86 3.84
N LEU A 189 22.61 -5.17 5.13
CA LEU A 189 23.52 -6.20 5.68
C LEU A 189 23.27 -7.57 5.05
N GLN A 190 22.00 -7.96 4.96
CA GLN A 190 21.61 -9.27 4.42
C GLN A 190 21.95 -9.40 2.93
N THR A 191 21.64 -8.37 2.14
CA THR A 191 21.85 -8.39 0.68
C THR A 191 23.33 -8.41 0.33
N LEU A 192 24.14 -7.70 1.09
CA LEU A 192 25.59 -7.62 0.89
C LEU A 192 26.37 -8.78 1.53
N GLY A 193 25.67 -9.64 2.31
CA GLY A 193 26.31 -10.78 2.97
C GLY A 193 27.22 -10.43 4.14
N TYR A 194 27.08 -9.23 4.72
CA TYR A 194 27.84 -8.80 5.87
C TYR A 194 27.07 -9.02 7.16
N THR A 195 27.76 -9.50 8.17
CA THR A 195 27.21 -9.58 9.54
C THR A 195 27.38 -8.29 10.31
N ASP A 196 28.39 -7.50 9.97
CA ASP A 196 28.71 -6.22 10.58
C ASP A 196 29.35 -5.28 9.55
N LEU A 197 28.81 -4.08 9.42
CA LEU A 197 29.31 -3.00 8.57
C LEU A 197 29.78 -1.78 9.39
N LEU A 198 29.67 -1.83 10.73
CA LEU A 198 30.03 -0.69 11.57
C LEU A 198 31.50 -0.34 11.40
N GLU A 199 31.78 0.95 11.28
CA GLU A 199 33.11 1.54 11.09
C GLU A 199 33.85 1.05 9.83
N ARG A 200 33.22 0.22 8.99
CA ARG A 200 33.82 -0.18 7.70
C ARG A 200 33.82 1.00 6.74
N PRO A 201 34.92 1.14 5.96
CA PRO A 201 34.95 2.13 4.90
C PRO A 201 33.98 1.75 3.78
N ILE A 202 33.28 2.76 3.27
CA ILE A 202 32.44 2.65 2.09
C ILE A 202 33.09 3.49 0.99
N TYR A 203 33.19 2.93 -0.19
CA TYR A 203 33.65 3.63 -1.38
C TYR A 203 32.44 3.89 -2.28
N ILE A 204 32.22 5.15 -2.61
CA ILE A 204 31.13 5.57 -3.49
C ILE A 204 31.73 5.84 -4.86
N LYS A 205 31.20 5.16 -5.89
CA LYS A 205 31.70 5.30 -7.26
C LYS A 205 31.65 6.77 -7.70
N GLY A 206 32.78 7.26 -8.14
CA GLY A 206 32.92 8.66 -8.59
C GLY A 206 33.28 9.66 -7.49
N GLN A 207 33.44 9.22 -6.24
CA GLN A 207 33.88 10.07 -5.15
C GLN A 207 35.27 9.63 -4.66
N ALA A 208 36.12 10.63 -4.39
CA ALA A 208 37.49 10.39 -3.91
C ALA A 208 37.59 10.13 -2.40
N SER A 209 36.54 10.49 -1.66
CA SER A 209 36.53 10.41 -0.19
C SER A 209 35.94 9.09 0.28
N GLN A 210 36.53 8.53 1.33
CA GLN A 210 35.96 7.39 2.05
C GLN A 210 34.84 7.86 2.99
N ALA A 211 33.72 7.16 2.94
CA ALA A 211 32.67 7.26 3.94
C ALA A 211 32.73 6.08 4.92
N ARG A 212 31.97 6.14 6.02
CA ARG A 212 31.86 5.05 6.99
C ARG A 212 30.41 4.82 7.37
N VAL A 213 30.09 3.58 7.78
CA VAL A 213 28.79 3.24 8.37
C VAL A 213 28.86 3.48 9.88
N CYS A 214 28.05 4.41 10.39
CA CYS A 214 27.97 4.66 11.83
C CYS A 214 26.88 3.84 12.52
N GLY A 215 25.84 3.42 11.80
CA GLY A 215 24.74 2.71 12.41
C GLY A 215 23.91 1.89 11.42
N VAL A 216 23.21 0.95 11.99
CA VAL A 216 22.25 0.08 11.28
C VAL A 216 20.88 0.33 11.86
N ILE A 217 19.92 0.73 11.04
CA ILE A 217 18.52 0.90 11.42
C ILE A 217 17.72 -0.37 11.11
N LYS A 218 16.70 -0.63 11.91
CA LYS A 218 15.75 -1.69 11.59
C LYS A 218 15.00 -1.35 10.30
N ASP A 219 14.66 -2.39 9.55
CA ASP A 219 13.82 -2.24 8.38
C ASP A 219 12.45 -1.67 8.77
N TYR A 220 11.94 -0.77 7.95
CA TYR A 220 10.59 -0.23 8.09
C TYR A 220 9.84 -0.31 6.75
N LEU A 221 8.51 -0.32 6.82
CA LEU A 221 7.68 -0.41 5.63
C LEU A 221 7.48 0.98 5.01
N TYR A 222 8.27 1.26 3.99
CA TYR A 222 8.18 2.52 3.22
C TYR A 222 7.37 2.39 1.92
N ALA A 223 7.06 1.16 1.51
CA ALA A 223 6.32 0.85 0.29
C ALA A 223 5.21 -0.18 0.58
N PRO A 224 4.26 -0.40 -0.35
CA PRO A 224 3.30 -1.50 -0.24
C PRO A 224 4.00 -2.83 0.01
N MET A 225 3.42 -3.70 0.86
CA MET A 225 4.04 -4.95 1.32
C MET A 225 4.39 -5.96 0.20
N GLN A 226 3.85 -5.76 -1.00
CA GLN A 226 4.17 -6.57 -2.18
C GLN A 226 5.56 -6.27 -2.76
N TYR A 227 6.15 -5.14 -2.39
CA TYR A 227 7.51 -4.78 -2.81
C TYR A 227 8.52 -5.21 -1.75
N PRO A 228 9.67 -5.77 -2.16
CA PRO A 228 10.74 -6.08 -1.22
C PRO A 228 11.32 -4.80 -0.64
N ILE A 229 11.76 -4.88 0.60
CA ILE A 229 12.58 -3.82 1.19
C ILE A 229 13.94 -3.85 0.50
N LEU A 230 14.38 -2.69 -0.01
CA LEU A 230 15.66 -2.55 -0.68
C LEU A 230 16.78 -2.27 0.32
N PRO A 231 18.04 -2.54 -0.03
CA PRO A 231 19.17 -1.96 0.68
C PRO A 231 19.09 -0.44 0.64
N LEU A 232 19.00 0.21 1.81
CA LEU A 232 18.88 1.65 1.94
C LEU A 232 20.12 2.21 2.62
N PHE A 233 20.60 3.34 2.08
CA PHE A 233 21.63 4.15 2.68
C PHE A 233 21.04 5.49 3.10
N PHE A 234 21.40 5.95 4.27
CA PHE A 234 20.97 7.23 4.81
C PHE A 234 22.18 8.09 5.14
N THR A 235 22.11 9.36 4.84
CA THR A 235 23.10 10.35 5.25
C THR A 235 22.41 11.65 5.64
N THR A 236 23.10 12.49 6.35
CA THR A 236 22.56 13.81 6.72
C THR A 236 22.88 14.83 5.64
N TYR A 237 22.07 15.89 5.57
CA TYR A 237 22.29 17.00 4.64
C TYR A 237 23.62 17.74 4.89
N GLU A 238 24.14 17.69 6.11
CA GLU A 238 25.43 18.26 6.48
C GLU A 238 26.63 17.50 5.93
N ASN A 239 26.40 16.30 5.35
CA ASN A 239 27.47 15.55 4.72
C ASN A 239 28.01 16.30 3.50
N PRO A 240 29.31 16.68 3.46
CA PRO A 240 29.90 17.44 2.35
C PRO A 240 29.79 16.74 0.98
N MET A 241 29.62 15.42 0.98
CA MET A 241 29.47 14.66 -0.27
C MET A 241 28.14 14.93 -0.99
N VAL A 242 27.13 15.45 -0.29
CA VAL A 242 25.78 15.61 -0.84
C VAL A 242 25.29 17.04 -0.79
N LYS A 243 25.79 17.84 0.11
CA LYS A 243 25.34 19.21 0.37
C LYS A 243 25.33 20.12 -0.84
N ASP A 244 26.30 19.94 -1.75
CA ASP A 244 26.43 20.77 -2.95
C ASP A 244 25.54 20.32 -4.11
N PHE A 245 25.03 19.09 -4.08
CA PHE A 245 24.29 18.47 -5.18
C PHE A 245 22.80 18.33 -4.88
N GLU A 246 22.45 18.10 -3.61
CA GLU A 246 21.08 17.84 -3.20
C GLU A 246 20.45 19.06 -2.56
N ARG A 247 19.17 19.27 -2.81
CA ARG A 247 18.38 20.35 -2.20
C ARG A 247 17.16 19.75 -1.53
N PRO A 248 16.93 20.09 -0.25
CA PRO A 248 15.70 19.66 0.41
C PRO A 248 14.49 20.33 -0.20
N TYR A 249 13.48 19.54 -0.50
CA TYR A 249 12.21 20.01 -1.02
C TYR A 249 10.98 19.37 -0.38
N LEU A 250 11.16 18.33 0.39
CA LEU A 250 10.10 17.71 1.18
C LEU A 250 10.28 18.03 2.66
N ILE A 251 9.32 18.71 3.24
CA ILE A 251 9.30 19.06 4.67
C ILE A 251 8.17 18.27 5.32
N TYR A 252 8.42 17.77 6.51
CA TYR A 252 7.48 17.02 7.32
C TYR A 252 7.20 17.76 8.60
N VAL A 253 5.92 18.00 8.86
CA VAL A 253 5.44 18.76 10.02
C VAL A 253 4.51 17.87 10.82
N ARG A 254 4.88 17.61 12.07
CA ARG A 254 4.02 16.89 13.02
C ARG A 254 3.14 17.89 13.77
N TYR A 255 1.86 17.67 13.73
CA TYR A 255 0.89 18.57 14.39
C TYR A 255 0.25 17.93 15.63
N ALA A 256 -0.12 18.78 16.61
CA ALA A 256 -0.82 18.36 17.80
C ALA A 256 -2.23 17.82 17.48
N LYS A 257 -2.64 16.78 18.21
CA LYS A 257 -3.91 16.09 17.96
C LYS A 257 -5.10 17.08 18.00
N GLY A 258 -5.89 17.08 16.93
CA GLY A 258 -7.08 17.92 16.79
C GLY A 258 -6.85 19.29 16.13
N HIS A 259 -5.59 19.69 15.87
CA HIS A 259 -5.22 21.00 15.34
C HIS A 259 -4.68 20.99 13.91
N LYS A 260 -5.11 19.99 13.12
CA LYS A 260 -4.68 19.87 11.72
C LYS A 260 -5.00 21.11 10.89
N LYS A 261 -6.18 21.68 11.09
CA LYS A 261 -6.67 22.81 10.28
C LYS A 261 -5.85 24.07 10.54
N GLU A 262 -5.59 24.38 11.79
CA GLU A 262 -4.81 25.56 12.20
C GLU A 262 -3.37 25.46 11.69
N VAL A 263 -2.75 24.28 11.78
CA VAL A 263 -1.42 24.05 11.26
C VAL A 263 -1.39 24.14 9.73
N LEU A 264 -2.39 23.61 9.02
CA LEU A 264 -2.49 23.75 7.57
C LEU A 264 -2.62 25.21 7.15
N GLU A 265 -3.43 26.02 7.84
CA GLU A 265 -3.58 27.47 7.57
C GLU A 265 -2.24 28.19 7.75
N HIS A 266 -1.52 27.89 8.82
CA HIS A 266 -0.17 28.44 9.06
C HIS A 266 0.83 28.03 7.96
N LEU A 267 0.86 26.76 7.56
CA LEU A 267 1.73 26.29 6.48
C LEU A 267 1.37 26.93 5.13
N HIS A 268 0.08 27.12 4.86
CA HIS A 268 -0.38 27.83 3.67
C HIS A 268 0.07 29.29 3.65
N GLU A 269 0.03 29.98 4.78
CA GLU A 269 0.50 31.36 4.91
C GLU A 269 2.00 31.46 4.60
N ILE A 270 2.83 30.65 5.23
CA ILE A 270 4.27 30.62 5.02
C ILE A 270 4.63 30.30 3.57
N THR A 271 3.97 29.31 2.98
CA THR A 271 4.28 28.86 1.62
C THR A 271 3.62 29.68 0.52
N SER A 272 2.72 30.62 0.86
CA SER A 272 2.01 31.46 -0.10
C SER A 272 2.95 32.30 -0.99
N HIS A 273 4.09 32.69 -0.45
CA HIS A 273 5.11 33.51 -1.11
C HIS A 273 6.07 32.67 -1.96
N ILE A 274 6.02 31.34 -1.84
CA ILE A 274 6.86 30.43 -2.62
C ILE A 274 6.25 30.28 -4.00
N GLN A 275 6.87 30.93 -4.99
CA GLN A 275 6.50 30.79 -6.39
C GLN A 275 7.38 29.73 -7.04
N ASN A 276 6.82 28.55 -7.23
CA ASN A 276 7.46 27.48 -7.99
C ASN A 276 6.42 26.92 -8.96
N ASP A 277 6.63 27.13 -10.26
CA ASP A 277 5.72 26.69 -11.33
C ASP A 277 5.64 25.16 -11.44
N ASN A 278 6.64 24.45 -10.90
CA ASN A 278 6.69 22.99 -10.88
C ASN A 278 5.88 22.35 -9.73
N VAL A 279 5.39 23.18 -8.79
CA VAL A 279 4.58 22.68 -7.66
C VAL A 279 3.11 22.63 -8.03
N ASN A 280 2.55 21.44 -7.99
CA ASN A 280 1.10 21.32 -8.04
C ASN A 280 0.52 21.73 -6.68
N ARG A 281 0.06 22.96 -6.56
CA ARG A 281 -0.48 23.53 -5.32
C ARG A 281 -1.59 22.69 -4.67
N SER A 282 -2.33 21.91 -5.45
CA SER A 282 -3.36 21.01 -4.92
C SER A 282 -2.78 19.78 -4.23
N LYS A 283 -1.50 19.46 -4.45
CA LYS A 283 -0.79 18.33 -3.87
C LYS A 283 0.35 18.75 -2.94
N MET A 284 0.54 20.05 -2.75
CA MET A 284 1.62 20.60 -1.92
C MET A 284 1.57 20.07 -0.48
N PHE A 285 0.36 19.91 0.05
CA PHE A 285 0.14 19.40 1.40
C PHE A 285 -0.53 18.05 1.33
N THR A 286 0.13 17.04 1.84
CA THR A 286 -0.40 15.67 1.88
C THR A 286 -0.15 15.07 3.26
N GLU A 287 -1.19 14.50 3.87
CA GLU A 287 -0.99 13.75 5.11
C GLU A 287 -0.37 12.39 4.81
N LEU A 288 0.65 12.00 5.58
CA LEU A 288 1.35 10.72 5.36
C LEU A 288 0.43 9.51 5.57
N SER A 289 -0.54 9.61 6.47
CA SER A 289 -1.58 8.59 6.64
C SER A 289 -2.40 8.37 5.37
N ASP A 290 -2.71 9.44 4.62
CA ASP A 290 -3.43 9.34 3.35
C ASP A 290 -2.60 8.66 2.25
N LEU A 291 -1.28 8.88 2.24
CA LEU A 291 -0.37 8.17 1.31
C LEU A 291 -0.35 6.68 1.60
N ILE A 292 -0.22 6.30 2.87
CA ILE A 292 -0.23 4.89 3.29
C ILE A 292 -1.60 4.23 3.00
N ASP A 293 -2.69 4.96 3.21
CA ASP A 293 -4.03 4.46 2.88
C ASP A 293 -4.24 4.23 1.38
N ARG A 294 -3.60 5.02 0.53
CA ARG A 294 -3.59 4.79 -0.92
C ARG A 294 -2.90 3.47 -1.29
N PHE A 295 -1.83 3.09 -0.60
CA PHE A 295 -1.16 1.80 -0.82
C PHE A 295 -2.09 0.61 -0.63
N ASN A 296 -2.97 0.68 0.38
CA ASN A 296 -3.88 -0.40 0.73
C ASN A 296 -5.25 -0.31 0.02
N ARG A 297 -5.43 0.71 -0.82
CA ARG A 297 -6.72 0.94 -1.51
C ARG A 297 -7.09 -0.19 -2.47
N PRO A 298 -6.17 -0.73 -3.32
CA PRO A 298 -6.49 -1.83 -4.20
C PRO A 298 -7.00 -3.06 -3.44
N GLU A 299 -6.35 -3.44 -2.34
CA GLU A 299 -6.72 -4.57 -1.50
C GLU A 299 -8.08 -4.36 -0.84
N LYS A 300 -8.35 -3.14 -0.32
CA LYS A 300 -9.67 -2.77 0.24
C LYS A 300 -10.77 -2.89 -0.81
N VAL A 301 -10.53 -2.45 -2.05
CA VAL A 301 -11.49 -2.53 -3.15
C VAL A 301 -11.76 -3.98 -3.54
N ILE A 302 -10.70 -4.79 -3.72
CA ILE A 302 -10.82 -6.21 -4.04
C ILE A 302 -11.62 -6.94 -2.96
N PHE A 303 -11.28 -6.73 -1.68
CA PHE A 303 -12.02 -7.30 -0.55
C PHE A 303 -13.49 -6.92 -0.57
N THR A 304 -13.82 -5.66 -0.84
CA THR A 304 -15.21 -5.18 -0.89
C THR A 304 -15.99 -5.87 -2.02
N ILE A 305 -15.40 -5.97 -3.21
CA ILE A 305 -16.02 -6.64 -4.36
C ILE A 305 -16.31 -8.12 -4.04
N PHE A 306 -15.32 -8.85 -3.53
CA PHE A 306 -15.48 -10.26 -3.19
C PHE A 306 -16.52 -10.47 -2.08
N SER A 307 -16.57 -9.57 -1.10
CA SER A 307 -17.55 -9.64 -0.01
C SER A 307 -18.98 -9.44 -0.53
N ILE A 308 -19.19 -8.48 -1.42
CA ILE A 308 -20.51 -8.23 -2.05
C ILE A 308 -20.90 -9.44 -2.90
N LEU A 309 -20.00 -9.95 -3.75
CA LEU A 309 -20.27 -11.13 -4.59
C LEU A 309 -20.60 -12.35 -3.72
N SER A 310 -19.87 -12.57 -2.63
CA SER A 310 -20.14 -13.64 -1.69
C SER A 310 -21.55 -13.52 -1.08
N LEU A 311 -21.92 -12.32 -0.62
CA LEU A 311 -23.25 -12.07 -0.07
C LEU A 311 -24.36 -12.35 -1.09
N VAL A 312 -24.21 -11.86 -2.32
CA VAL A 312 -25.18 -12.10 -3.40
C VAL A 312 -25.30 -13.58 -3.70
N CYS A 313 -24.19 -14.31 -3.80
CA CYS A 313 -24.20 -15.76 -4.04
C CYS A 313 -24.92 -16.52 -2.92
N ILE A 314 -24.71 -16.15 -1.66
CA ILE A 314 -25.38 -16.76 -0.50
C ILE A 314 -26.88 -16.52 -0.58
N LEU A 315 -27.32 -15.28 -0.85
CA LEU A 315 -28.75 -14.95 -0.99
C LEU A 315 -29.41 -15.77 -2.10
N ILE A 316 -28.82 -15.79 -3.28
CA ILE A 316 -29.38 -16.54 -4.42
C ILE A 316 -29.41 -18.04 -4.10
N SER A 317 -28.37 -18.59 -3.48
CA SER A 317 -28.33 -20.02 -3.05
C SER A 317 -29.43 -20.33 -2.04
N THR A 318 -29.67 -19.45 -1.09
CA THR A 318 -30.73 -19.60 -0.09
C THR A 318 -32.11 -19.63 -0.75
N PHE A 319 -32.39 -18.71 -1.66
CA PHE A 319 -33.65 -18.70 -2.44
C PHE A 319 -33.79 -19.95 -3.31
N GLY A 320 -32.71 -20.42 -3.91
CA GLY A 320 -32.67 -21.64 -4.71
C GLY A 320 -33.04 -22.87 -3.88
N ILE A 321 -32.43 -23.02 -2.69
CA ILE A 321 -32.71 -24.12 -1.77
C ILE A 321 -34.16 -24.03 -1.30
N TYR A 322 -34.63 -22.85 -0.89
CA TYR A 322 -36.03 -22.64 -0.46
C TYR A 322 -37.01 -23.06 -1.55
N SER A 323 -36.78 -22.65 -2.79
CA SER A 323 -37.64 -23.02 -3.94
C SER A 323 -37.69 -24.55 -4.15
N LEU A 324 -36.55 -25.25 -4.04
CA LEU A 324 -36.49 -26.71 -4.15
C LEU A 324 -37.24 -27.44 -3.05
N VAL A 325 -37.00 -27.00 -1.79
CA VAL A 325 -37.68 -27.62 -0.64
C VAL A 325 -39.16 -27.41 -0.72
N SER A 326 -39.64 -26.21 -1.10
CA SER A 326 -41.05 -25.93 -1.28
C SER A 326 -41.67 -26.83 -2.33
N LEU A 327 -41.02 -26.97 -3.50
CA LEU A 327 -41.50 -27.84 -4.58
C LEU A 327 -41.53 -29.32 -4.18
N ALA A 328 -40.50 -29.80 -3.51
CA ALA A 328 -40.41 -31.17 -3.02
C ALA A 328 -41.51 -31.46 -1.97
N THR A 329 -41.79 -30.48 -1.11
CA THR A 329 -42.84 -30.60 -0.10
C THR A 329 -44.24 -30.66 -0.75
N GLU A 330 -44.52 -29.83 -1.77
CA GLU A 330 -45.76 -29.89 -2.51
C GLU A 330 -45.97 -31.22 -3.21
N GLN A 331 -44.93 -31.77 -3.84
CA GLN A 331 -45.00 -33.08 -4.50
C GLN A 331 -45.27 -34.20 -3.49
N ARG A 332 -44.59 -34.23 -2.38
CA ARG A 332 -44.82 -35.20 -1.30
C ARG A 332 -46.20 -35.07 -0.69
N ARG A 333 -46.71 -33.86 -0.54
CA ARG A 333 -48.06 -33.60 -0.03
C ARG A 333 -49.11 -34.19 -0.94
N LYS A 334 -48.96 -34.10 -2.27
CA LYS A 334 -49.85 -34.73 -3.26
C LYS A 334 -49.78 -36.24 -3.19
N GLU A 335 -48.56 -36.84 -3.10
CA GLU A 335 -48.38 -38.27 -2.93
C GLU A 335 -49.02 -38.80 -1.63
N ILE A 336 -48.81 -38.10 -0.52
CA ILE A 336 -49.40 -38.45 0.78
C ILE A 336 -50.94 -38.37 0.70
N ALA A 337 -51.47 -37.33 0.07
CA ALA A 337 -52.92 -37.17 -0.12
C ALA A 337 -53.52 -38.32 -0.92
N ILE A 338 -52.86 -38.73 -2.04
CA ILE A 338 -53.31 -39.86 -2.86
C ILE A 338 -53.24 -41.18 -2.07
N ARG A 339 -52.15 -41.42 -1.31
CA ARG A 339 -52.05 -42.65 -0.48
C ARG A 339 -53.07 -42.64 0.63
N LYS A 340 -53.39 -41.50 1.23
CA LYS A 340 -54.39 -41.36 2.28
C LYS A 340 -55.79 -41.66 1.76
N VAL A 341 -56.13 -41.20 0.53
CA VAL A 341 -57.41 -41.51 -0.15
C VAL A 341 -57.51 -43.00 -0.47
N ASN A 342 -56.38 -43.68 -0.74
CA ASN A 342 -56.32 -45.10 -1.02
C ASN A 342 -56.17 -45.99 0.28
N GLY A 343 -56.43 -45.44 1.46
CA GLY A 343 -56.47 -46.19 2.72
C GLY A 343 -55.15 -46.48 3.39
N ALA A 344 -54.06 -45.82 3.05
CA ALA A 344 -52.79 -45.96 3.74
C ALA A 344 -52.84 -45.32 5.13
N THR A 345 -52.60 -46.09 6.16
CA THR A 345 -52.43 -45.64 7.56
C THR A 345 -50.99 -45.14 7.79
N PHE A 346 -50.84 -44.08 8.59
CA PHE A 346 -49.54 -43.61 9.03
C PHE A 346 -48.90 -44.63 9.96
N TYR A 347 -47.72 -45.12 9.58
CA TYR A 347 -46.72 -45.67 10.49
C TYR A 347 -45.48 -44.81 10.39
#